data_086c4287f97e0207cd48e343853a7140
#
_entry.id   086c4287f97e0207cd48e343853a7140
#
_cell.length_a   1.000
_cell.length_b   1.000
_cell.length_c   1.000
_cell.angle_alpha   90.00
_cell.angle_beta   90.00
_cell.angle_gamma   90.00
#
_symmetry.space_group_name_H-M   'P 1'
#
loop_
_entity.id
_entity.type
_entity.pdbx_description
1 polymer ?
#
loop_
_entity_poly.entity_id
_entity_poly.type
_entity_poly.pdbx_seq_one_letter_code
_entity_poly.pdbx_strand_id
1 'polypeptide(L)'
;MSSMYGEDTYGGGKALGHMLGVNIHLRASKASADKIMGTVDGQQLRVGWMCTATVEKNKLSTPGKSAGYSFVFCECPEHEFGIDNARSVADLALATGIARVDGKSIYYPTPSGTEEKVVGRNNFQQIMRENEELVKFLAEEISRDI
;
A
#
# COMPACT_ATOMS: atom_id res chain seq x y z
N MET A 1 21.57 17.35 21.54
CA MET A 1 20.20 17.88 21.41
C MET A 1 19.23 16.71 21.59
N SER A 2 18.55 16.69 22.70
CA SER A 2 17.57 15.65 23.03
C SER A 2 16.38 15.72 22.09
N SER A 3 16.03 14.57 21.52
CA SER A 3 14.85 14.42 20.66
C SER A 3 13.59 14.77 21.47
N MET A 4 12.91 15.83 21.06
CA MET A 4 11.68 16.34 21.68
C MET A 4 10.42 15.61 21.19
N TYR A 5 10.57 14.44 20.60
CA TYR A 5 9.46 13.56 20.24
C TYR A 5 9.32 12.53 21.34
N GLY A 6 8.36 12.77 22.23
CA GLY A 6 7.97 11.81 23.24
C GLY A 6 7.60 10.49 22.59
N GLU A 7 7.97 9.39 23.23
CA GLU A 7 7.48 8.06 22.89
C GLU A 7 5.95 8.13 22.79
N ASP A 8 5.39 7.64 21.69
CA ASP A 8 3.94 7.52 21.51
C ASP A 8 3.38 6.66 22.66
N THR A 9 2.81 7.30 23.67
CA THR A 9 2.24 6.61 24.83
C THR A 9 0.80 6.24 24.56
N TYR A 10 0.47 4.98 24.77
CA TYR A 10 -0.91 4.50 24.65
C TYR A 10 -1.79 5.19 25.70
N GLY A 11 -3.04 5.53 25.33
CA GLY A 11 -4.02 6.13 26.23
C GLY A 11 -4.41 5.32 27.46
N GLY A 12 -3.88 4.12 27.64
CA GLY A 12 -4.01 3.24 28.81
C GLY A 12 -2.70 3.05 29.60
N GLY A 13 -1.67 3.85 29.33
CA GLY A 13 -0.38 3.74 29.97
C GLY A 13 0.40 2.46 29.62
N LYS A 14 1.50 2.22 30.35
CA LYS A 14 2.41 1.09 30.09
C LYS A 14 1.73 -0.29 30.19
N ALA A 15 0.69 -0.43 31.01
CA ALA A 15 -0.03 -1.69 31.20
C ALA A 15 -0.69 -2.19 29.90
N LEU A 16 -1.29 -1.30 29.12
CA LEU A 16 -1.91 -1.66 27.84
C LEU A 16 -0.85 -2.23 26.86
N GLY A 17 0.30 -1.57 26.77
CA GLY A 17 1.41 -2.04 25.93
C GLY A 17 1.88 -3.45 26.30
N HIS A 18 1.85 -3.84 27.57
CA HIS A 18 2.21 -5.19 28.02
C HIS A 18 1.15 -6.24 27.70
N MET A 19 -0.13 -5.86 27.69
CA MET A 19 -1.25 -6.77 27.44
C MET A 19 -1.43 -7.07 25.95
N LEU A 20 -1.05 -6.14 25.05
CA LEU A 20 -1.17 -6.33 23.60
C LEU A 20 -0.28 -7.47 23.09
N GLY A 21 -0.87 -8.38 22.33
CA GLY A 21 -0.15 -9.43 21.61
C GLY A 21 0.52 -8.91 20.35
N VAL A 22 -0.20 -8.05 19.62
CA VAL A 22 0.25 -7.38 18.39
C VAL A 22 -0.07 -5.90 18.51
N ASN A 23 0.86 -5.04 18.09
CA ASN A 23 0.67 -3.61 17.93
C ASN A 23 1.08 -3.20 16.53
N ILE A 24 0.18 -2.53 15.82
CA ILE A 24 0.41 -1.98 14.47
C ILE A 24 0.27 -0.48 14.54
N HIS A 25 1.34 0.23 14.23
CA HIS A 25 1.34 1.68 14.11
C HIS A 25 1.00 2.08 12.67
N LEU A 26 -0.05 2.89 12.51
CA LEU A 26 -0.47 3.45 11.23
C LEU A 26 -0.02 4.91 11.15
N ARG A 27 0.70 5.26 10.10
CA ARG A 27 1.19 6.62 9.88
C ARG A 27 0.89 7.08 8.45
N ALA A 28 0.28 8.26 8.32
CA ALA A 28 0.14 8.94 7.03
C ALA A 28 1.41 9.72 6.71
N SER A 29 1.87 9.66 5.47
CA SER A 29 3.00 10.45 5.01
C SER A 29 2.68 11.93 4.99
N LYS A 30 3.60 12.76 5.45
CA LYS A 30 3.51 14.23 5.38
C LYS A 30 4.20 14.80 4.14
N ALA A 31 4.92 13.98 3.38
CA ALA A 31 5.64 14.42 2.18
C ALA A 31 4.66 14.85 1.07
N SER A 32 4.99 15.92 0.36
CA SER A 32 4.15 16.42 -0.74
C SER A 32 4.04 15.43 -1.89
N ALA A 33 5.09 14.64 -2.14
CA ALA A 33 5.13 13.61 -3.17
C ALA A 33 4.19 12.42 -2.89
N ASP A 34 3.82 12.22 -1.63
CA ASP A 34 2.99 11.09 -1.17
C ASP A 34 1.50 11.46 -1.07
N LYS A 35 1.13 12.65 -1.51
CA LYS A 35 -0.28 13.05 -1.62
C LYS A 35 -0.91 12.40 -2.84
N ILE A 36 -2.07 11.78 -2.63
CA ILE A 36 -2.86 11.25 -3.73
C ILE A 36 -3.79 12.37 -4.20
N MET A 37 -3.61 12.77 -5.45
CA MET A 37 -4.43 13.80 -6.09
C MET A 37 -5.48 13.13 -6.98
N GLY A 38 -6.67 13.71 -7.02
CA GLY A 38 -7.77 13.26 -7.88
C GLY A 38 -8.66 14.41 -8.26
N THR A 39 -9.53 14.20 -9.22
CA THR A 39 -10.48 15.20 -9.72
C THR A 39 -11.80 15.08 -8.97
N VAL A 40 -12.18 16.14 -8.26
CA VAL A 40 -13.47 16.25 -7.57
C VAL A 40 -14.13 17.52 -8.06
N ASP A 41 -15.34 17.42 -8.61
CA ASP A 41 -16.09 18.56 -9.19
C ASP A 41 -15.26 19.37 -10.21
N GLY A 42 -14.45 18.70 -11.01
CA GLY A 42 -13.60 19.31 -12.04
C GLY A 42 -12.33 20.00 -11.50
N GLN A 43 -12.04 19.88 -10.22
CA GLN A 43 -10.85 20.46 -9.59
C GLN A 43 -9.89 19.37 -9.11
N GLN A 44 -8.59 19.60 -9.30
CA GLN A 44 -7.54 18.73 -8.74
C GLN A 44 -7.39 19.00 -7.24
N LEU A 45 -7.85 18.05 -6.44
CA LEU A 45 -7.79 18.12 -4.98
C LEU A 45 -7.03 16.91 -4.42
N ARG A 46 -6.57 17.04 -3.19
CA ARG A 46 -6.02 15.91 -2.46
C ARG A 46 -7.15 15.01 -2.00
N VAL A 47 -7.17 13.80 -2.51
CA VAL A 47 -8.19 12.77 -2.23
C VAL A 47 -7.69 11.65 -1.34
N GLY A 48 -6.39 11.58 -1.06
CA GLY A 48 -5.83 10.50 -0.26
C GLY A 48 -4.41 10.76 0.24
N TRP A 49 -3.84 9.72 0.89
CA TRP A 49 -2.51 9.67 1.46
C TRP A 49 -1.83 8.35 1.17
N MET A 50 -0.52 8.38 0.99
CA MET A 50 0.31 7.21 1.19
C MET A 50 0.47 6.99 2.70
N CYS A 51 0.14 5.81 3.15
CA CYS A 51 0.21 5.41 4.55
C CYS A 51 1.22 4.28 4.72
N THR A 52 1.73 4.15 5.94
CA THR A 52 2.60 3.03 6.33
C THR A 52 2.01 2.38 7.57
N ALA A 53 1.86 1.06 7.53
CA ALA A 53 1.56 0.22 8.68
C ALA A 53 2.87 -0.43 9.15
N THR A 54 3.24 -0.22 10.40
CA THR A 54 4.44 -0.81 11.00
C THR A 54 4.07 -1.69 12.18
N VAL A 55 4.50 -2.94 12.17
CA VAL A 55 4.32 -3.88 13.28
C VAL A 55 5.36 -3.55 14.36
N GLU A 56 4.99 -2.74 15.34
CA GLU A 56 5.92 -2.34 16.42
C GLU A 56 6.14 -3.46 17.44
N LYS A 57 5.08 -4.21 17.74
CA LYS A 57 5.12 -5.33 18.66
C LYS A 57 4.40 -6.52 18.07
N ASN A 58 5.02 -7.68 18.16
CA ASN A 58 4.42 -8.94 17.78
C ASN A 58 4.96 -10.05 18.68
N LYS A 59 4.10 -10.64 19.50
CA LYS A 59 4.45 -11.79 20.35
C LYS A 59 4.41 -13.13 19.62
N LEU A 60 3.81 -13.16 18.42
CA LEU A 60 3.60 -14.38 17.64
C LEU A 60 4.62 -14.54 16.51
N SER A 61 5.29 -13.46 16.11
CA SER A 61 6.25 -13.45 15.01
C SER A 61 7.23 -12.26 15.14
N THR A 62 8.10 -12.08 14.16
CA THR A 62 9.10 -11.00 14.14
C THR A 62 8.44 -9.63 14.05
N PRO A 63 8.73 -8.70 14.98
CA PRO A 63 8.32 -7.30 14.88
C PRO A 63 9.16 -6.52 13.86
N GLY A 64 8.80 -5.26 13.61
CA GLY A 64 9.57 -4.33 12.78
C GLY A 64 9.25 -4.38 11.29
N LYS A 65 8.37 -5.28 10.82
CA LYS A 65 7.92 -5.28 9.43
C LYS A 65 7.00 -4.09 9.16
N SER A 66 7.17 -3.47 7.99
CA SER A 66 6.35 -2.34 7.54
C SER A 66 5.82 -2.60 6.13
N ALA A 67 4.61 -2.11 5.86
CA ALA A 67 4.00 -2.12 4.55
C ALA A 67 3.40 -0.75 4.23
N GLY A 68 3.61 -0.29 2.99
CA GLY A 68 2.98 0.92 2.47
C GLY A 68 1.65 0.60 1.80
N TYR A 69 0.67 1.49 1.92
CA TYR A 69 -0.62 1.40 1.25
C TYR A 69 -1.19 2.78 0.94
N SER A 70 -2.09 2.85 -0.04
CA SER A 70 -2.82 4.05 -0.40
C SER A 70 -4.15 4.09 0.35
N PHE A 71 -4.46 5.21 0.99
CA PHE A 71 -5.76 5.43 1.61
C PHE A 71 -6.43 6.66 0.99
N VAL A 72 -7.60 6.43 0.36
CA VAL A 72 -8.39 7.45 -0.34
C VAL A 72 -9.64 7.76 0.50
N PHE A 73 -9.81 9.02 0.88
CA PHE A 73 -10.87 9.48 1.77
C PHE A 73 -11.95 10.31 1.05
N CYS A 74 -11.78 10.54 -0.25
CA CYS A 74 -12.74 11.25 -1.08
C CYS A 74 -13.00 10.47 -2.36
N GLU A 75 -14.25 10.24 -2.72
CA GLU A 75 -14.62 9.58 -3.97
C GLU A 75 -14.16 10.40 -5.17
N CYS A 76 -13.48 9.74 -6.09
CA CYS A 76 -13.04 10.32 -7.36
C CYS A 76 -12.91 9.20 -8.42
N PRO A 77 -12.98 9.53 -9.71
CA PRO A 77 -12.91 8.53 -10.77
C PRO A 77 -11.56 7.81 -10.87
N GLU A 78 -10.47 8.46 -10.41
CA GLU A 78 -9.10 7.97 -10.60
C GLU A 78 -8.66 6.95 -9.54
N HIS A 79 -9.35 6.89 -8.39
CA HIS A 79 -8.93 6.05 -7.26
C HIS A 79 -10.11 5.34 -6.58
N GLU A 80 -9.86 4.14 -6.09
CA GLU A 80 -10.81 3.41 -5.26
C GLU A 80 -10.90 4.06 -3.88
N PHE A 81 -12.15 4.26 -3.38
CA PHE A 81 -12.40 4.81 -2.05
C PHE A 81 -11.95 3.84 -0.96
N GLY A 82 -11.31 4.34 0.06
CA GLY A 82 -10.76 3.53 1.14
C GLY A 82 -9.32 3.08 0.86
N ILE A 83 -9.02 1.81 1.07
CA ILE A 83 -7.72 1.23 0.71
C ILE A 83 -7.75 0.90 -0.78
N ASP A 84 -6.89 1.56 -1.57
CA ASP A 84 -6.73 1.27 -3.00
C ASP A 84 -5.99 -0.07 -3.18
N ASN A 85 -6.76 -1.15 -3.23
CA ASN A 85 -6.24 -2.51 -3.33
C ASN A 85 -5.51 -2.75 -4.66
N ALA A 86 -6.05 -2.27 -5.77
CA ALA A 86 -5.44 -2.42 -7.08
C ALA A 86 -4.03 -1.80 -7.12
N ARG A 87 -3.89 -0.59 -6.61
CA ARG A 87 -2.61 0.08 -6.48
C ARG A 87 -1.67 -0.64 -5.52
N SER A 88 -2.18 -1.04 -4.36
CA SER A 88 -1.38 -1.73 -3.34
C SER A 88 -0.82 -3.05 -3.85
N VAL A 89 -1.63 -3.85 -4.54
CA VAL A 89 -1.20 -5.12 -5.14
C VAL A 89 -0.22 -4.87 -6.30
N ALA A 90 -0.46 -3.88 -7.15
CA ALA A 90 0.47 -3.51 -8.22
C ALA A 90 1.86 -3.11 -7.68
N ASP A 91 1.89 -2.27 -6.65
CA ASP A 91 3.12 -1.81 -6.03
C ASP A 91 3.86 -2.96 -5.33
N LEU A 92 3.13 -3.86 -4.68
CA LEU A 92 3.69 -5.03 -4.00
C LEU A 92 4.20 -6.07 -5.01
N ALA A 93 3.50 -6.32 -6.11
CA ALA A 93 3.95 -7.20 -7.18
C ALA A 93 5.29 -6.74 -7.78
N LEU A 94 5.47 -5.41 -7.93
CA LEU A 94 6.74 -4.84 -8.35
C LEU A 94 7.84 -4.98 -7.29
N ALA A 95 7.49 -4.79 -6.02
CA ALA A 95 8.44 -4.88 -4.91
C ALA A 95 8.93 -6.32 -4.66
N THR A 96 8.08 -7.31 -4.85
CA THR A 96 8.41 -8.75 -4.71
C THR A 96 9.04 -9.35 -5.96
N GLY A 97 9.01 -8.64 -7.10
CA GLY A 97 9.56 -9.14 -8.36
C GLY A 97 8.63 -10.06 -9.16
N ILE A 98 7.40 -10.30 -8.69
CA ILE A 98 6.36 -11.03 -9.43
C ILE A 98 6.02 -10.26 -10.72
N ALA A 99 5.93 -8.95 -10.64
CA ALA A 99 5.94 -8.09 -11.82
C ALA A 99 7.36 -7.50 -12.01
N ARG A 100 7.92 -7.67 -13.19
CA ARG A 100 9.31 -7.31 -13.52
C ARG A 100 9.35 -6.01 -14.31
N VAL A 101 10.23 -5.09 -13.92
CA VAL A 101 10.49 -3.85 -14.65
C VAL A 101 11.67 -4.01 -15.59
N ASP A 102 11.50 -3.64 -16.85
CA ASP A 102 12.57 -3.54 -17.85
C ASP A 102 12.44 -2.20 -18.58
N GLY A 103 13.31 -1.26 -18.25
CA GLY A 103 13.24 0.11 -18.71
C GLY A 103 11.95 0.80 -18.32
N LYS A 104 11.10 1.13 -19.29
CA LYS A 104 9.76 1.72 -19.07
C LYS A 104 8.64 0.67 -19.07
N SER A 105 8.97 -0.59 -19.36
CA SER A 105 8.01 -1.67 -19.49
C SER A 105 7.89 -2.46 -18.20
N ILE A 106 6.68 -2.91 -17.91
CA ILE A 106 6.38 -3.82 -16.79
C ILE A 106 5.82 -5.10 -17.40
N TYR A 107 6.41 -6.22 -17.02
CA TYR A 107 5.98 -7.57 -17.40
C TYR A 107 5.35 -8.21 -16.18
N TYR A 108 4.18 -8.81 -16.33
CA TYR A 108 3.44 -9.41 -15.23
C TYR A 108 2.73 -10.69 -15.68
N PRO A 109 2.63 -11.71 -14.79
CA PRO A 109 1.92 -12.95 -15.09
C PRO A 109 0.40 -12.72 -15.05
N THR A 110 -0.31 -13.49 -15.86
CA THR A 110 -1.78 -13.48 -15.90
C THR A 110 -2.36 -14.81 -15.43
N PRO A 111 -3.64 -14.86 -15.04
CA PRO A 111 -4.30 -16.11 -14.65
C PRO A 111 -4.28 -17.19 -15.72
N SER A 112 -4.16 -16.80 -16.98
CA SER A 112 -4.03 -17.74 -18.11
C SER A 112 -2.66 -18.41 -18.25
N GLY A 113 -1.71 -18.04 -17.38
CA GLY A 113 -0.33 -18.57 -17.43
C GLY A 113 0.56 -17.90 -18.48
N THR A 114 0.12 -16.80 -19.08
CA THR A 114 0.91 -15.98 -20.00
C THR A 114 1.53 -14.79 -19.28
N GLU A 115 2.64 -14.25 -19.80
CA GLU A 115 3.21 -12.99 -19.38
C GLU A 115 2.73 -11.87 -20.29
N GLU A 116 2.17 -10.82 -19.72
CA GLU A 116 1.76 -9.62 -20.45
C GLU A 116 2.71 -8.46 -20.17
N LYS A 117 2.65 -7.45 -21.07
CA LYS A 117 3.51 -6.28 -21.01
C LYS A 117 2.69 -5.01 -21.04
N VAL A 118 3.03 -4.06 -20.18
CA VAL A 118 2.48 -2.70 -20.18
C VAL A 118 3.60 -1.68 -20.06
N VAL A 119 3.40 -0.48 -20.61
CA VAL A 119 4.36 0.61 -20.52
C VAL A 119 3.91 1.62 -19.47
N GLY A 120 4.74 1.80 -18.44
CA GLY A 120 4.53 2.77 -17.37
C GLY A 120 3.70 2.26 -16.20
N ARG A 121 4.07 2.70 -15.00
CA ARG A 121 3.46 2.28 -13.72
C ARG A 121 1.98 2.67 -13.63
N ASN A 122 1.63 3.87 -14.11
CA ASN A 122 0.25 4.34 -14.06
C ASN A 122 -0.68 3.47 -14.92
N ASN A 123 -0.23 3.06 -16.11
CA ASN A 123 -0.99 2.17 -16.98
C ASN A 123 -1.14 0.77 -16.35
N PHE A 124 -0.10 0.26 -15.70
CA PHE A 124 -0.19 -0.99 -14.95
C PHE A 124 -1.23 -0.91 -13.83
N GLN A 125 -1.19 0.16 -13.03
CA GLN A 125 -2.20 0.39 -11.99
C GLN A 125 -3.62 0.54 -12.56
N GLN A 126 -3.76 1.14 -13.75
CA GLN A 126 -5.06 1.25 -14.42
C GLN A 126 -5.59 -0.13 -14.86
N ILE A 127 -4.75 -0.97 -15.47
CA ILE A 127 -5.11 -2.36 -15.81
C ILE A 127 -5.57 -3.13 -14.58
N MET A 128 -4.87 -2.96 -13.46
CA MET A 128 -5.25 -3.59 -12.18
C MET A 128 -6.63 -3.13 -11.69
N ARG A 129 -6.96 -1.85 -11.81
CA ARG A 129 -8.30 -1.34 -11.43
C ARG A 129 -9.42 -1.88 -12.31
N GLU A 130 -9.15 -2.10 -13.58
CA GLU A 130 -10.13 -2.60 -14.56
C GLU A 130 -10.28 -4.13 -14.52
N ASN A 131 -9.37 -4.84 -13.82
CA ASN A 131 -9.34 -6.31 -13.81
C ASN A 131 -9.19 -6.87 -12.39
N GLU A 132 -10.32 -7.03 -11.71
CA GLU A 132 -10.38 -7.57 -10.35
C GLU A 132 -9.83 -9.00 -10.24
N GLU A 133 -9.97 -9.82 -11.30
CA GLU A 133 -9.45 -11.19 -11.34
C GLU A 133 -7.91 -11.19 -11.33
N LEU A 134 -7.30 -10.27 -12.08
CA LEU A 134 -5.85 -10.07 -12.08
C LEU A 134 -5.33 -9.62 -10.70
N VAL A 135 -6.05 -8.71 -10.04
CA VAL A 135 -5.71 -8.27 -8.68
C VAL A 135 -5.71 -9.46 -7.71
N LYS A 136 -6.76 -10.28 -7.73
CA LYS A 136 -6.86 -11.47 -6.87
C LYS A 136 -5.74 -12.46 -7.17
N PHE A 137 -5.48 -12.74 -8.44
CA PHE A 137 -4.42 -13.64 -8.86
C PHE A 137 -3.05 -13.18 -8.38
N LEU A 138 -2.67 -11.92 -8.62
CA LEU A 138 -1.38 -11.40 -8.17
C LEU A 138 -1.26 -11.36 -6.65
N ALA A 139 -2.34 -11.04 -5.93
CA ALA A 139 -2.36 -11.08 -4.48
C ALA A 139 -2.12 -12.50 -3.93
N GLU A 140 -2.67 -13.53 -4.56
CA GLU A 140 -2.43 -14.93 -4.22
C GLU A 140 -0.98 -15.34 -4.49
N GLU A 141 -0.41 -14.98 -5.65
CA GLU A 141 0.98 -15.26 -5.98
C GLU A 141 1.94 -14.60 -4.96
N ILE A 142 1.70 -13.33 -4.62
CA ILE A 142 2.46 -12.61 -3.59
C ILE A 142 2.39 -13.34 -2.24
N SER A 143 1.21 -13.84 -1.87
CA SER A 143 1.01 -14.52 -0.58
C SER A 143 1.72 -15.87 -0.49
N ARG A 144 2.03 -16.50 -1.61
CA ARG A 144 2.78 -17.77 -1.66
C ARG A 144 4.28 -17.56 -1.47
N ASP A 145 4.79 -16.36 -1.83
CA ASP A 145 6.23 -16.04 -1.76
C ASP A 145 6.65 -15.43 -0.40
N ILE A 146 5.69 -15.12 0.48
CA ILE A 146 5.92 -14.56 1.83
C ILE A 146 5.84 -15.69 2.87
#